data_ccbed32b2cbe9d2b72a5cd6b834ffb85
#
_entry.id   ccbed32b2cbe9d2b72a5cd6b834ffb85
#
_cell.length_a   1.000
_cell.length_b   1.000
_cell.length_c   1.000
_cell.angle_alpha   90.00
_cell.angle_beta   90.00
_cell.angle_gamma   90.00
#
_symmetry.space_group_name_H-M   'P 1'
#
loop_
_entity.id
_entity.type
_entity.pdbx_description
1 polymer ?
#
loop_
_entity_poly.entity_id
_entity_poly.type
_entity_poly.pdbx_seq_one_letter_code
_entity_poly.pdbx_strand_id
1 'polypeptide(L)'
;FRSIEKEEYERIQASGTIGLTGMKLKMKDMPDVEIKKSLFTFTPKYLQLSETTVNIGKNDITADSRFENYIGYVLKGSTLKGNLNIRSNYFNLNDFITASADEASTSEAASTDSVATAATGIVEVPRNIDFQMDANLKQVLFDKMSFNNMNGKLVVKDGKVDMKNLSMNTMGGNVVMNGYYSTANVKKPEMKAG
;
A
#
# COMPACT_ATOMS: atom_id res chain seq x y z
N PHE A 1 -12.02 19.83 19.02
CA PHE A 1 -10.99 19.16 19.83
C PHE A 1 -11.57 18.27 20.93
N ARG A 2 -12.67 18.65 21.62
CA ARG A 2 -13.30 17.83 22.70
C ARG A 2 -13.71 16.42 22.27
N SER A 3 -14.08 16.19 21.02
CA SER A 3 -14.47 14.87 20.49
C SER A 3 -13.28 13.94 20.30
N ILE A 4 -12.08 14.48 20.12
CA ILE A 4 -10.84 13.71 20.02
C ILE A 4 -10.40 13.23 21.40
N GLU A 5 -10.47 14.10 22.42
CA GLU A 5 -10.11 13.76 23.80
C GLU A 5 -11.05 12.72 24.43
N LYS A 6 -12.32 12.65 23.97
CA LYS A 6 -13.32 11.70 24.47
C LYS A 6 -13.45 10.42 23.63
N GLU A 7 -12.55 10.22 22.63
CA GLU A 7 -12.63 9.08 21.72
C GLU A 7 -13.94 9.00 20.91
N GLU A 8 -14.70 10.08 20.82
CA GLU A 8 -15.97 10.17 20.11
C GLU A 8 -15.72 10.62 18.65
N TYR A 9 -14.85 9.91 17.93
CA TYR A 9 -14.45 10.27 16.56
C TYR A 9 -15.60 10.23 15.56
N GLU A 10 -16.64 9.45 15.86
CA GLU A 10 -17.87 9.39 15.06
C GLU A 10 -18.64 10.72 15.04
N ARG A 11 -18.36 11.60 16.00
CA ARG A 11 -18.97 12.95 16.08
C ARG A 11 -18.20 14.01 15.30
N ILE A 12 -17.04 13.67 14.74
CA ILE A 12 -16.30 14.61 13.89
C ILE A 12 -17.04 14.70 12.56
N GLN A 13 -17.71 15.82 12.31
CA GLN A 13 -18.43 16.11 11.06
C GLN A 13 -17.58 16.90 10.06
N ALA A 14 -16.30 16.61 10.00
CA ALA A 14 -15.42 17.22 9.02
C ALA A 14 -15.49 16.44 7.70
N SER A 15 -15.88 17.11 6.64
CA SER A 15 -15.84 16.55 5.29
C SER A 15 -15.42 17.61 4.29
N GLY A 16 -14.79 17.18 3.22
CA GLY A 16 -14.33 18.09 2.18
C GLY A 16 -13.66 17.35 1.04
N THR A 17 -13.34 18.13 0.02
CA THR A 17 -12.59 17.65 -1.14
C THR A 17 -11.44 18.60 -1.40
N ILE A 18 -10.25 18.04 -1.61
CA ILE A 18 -9.03 18.77 -1.93
C ILE A 18 -8.53 18.28 -3.29
N GLY A 19 -8.42 19.19 -4.25
CA GLY A 19 -7.76 18.93 -5.52
C GLY A 19 -6.29 19.31 -5.44
N LEU A 20 -5.41 18.40 -5.81
CA LEU A 20 -3.97 18.63 -5.92
C LEU A 20 -3.56 18.55 -7.40
N THR A 21 -2.76 19.50 -7.86
CA THR A 21 -2.26 19.52 -9.23
C THR A 21 -0.84 20.07 -9.26
N GLY A 22 0.07 19.34 -9.92
CA GLY A 22 1.45 19.78 -10.13
C GLY A 22 2.29 19.93 -8.87
N MET A 23 1.93 19.23 -7.80
CA MET A 23 2.61 19.29 -6.51
C MET A 23 3.88 18.44 -6.54
N LYS A 24 4.99 19.00 -6.10
CA LYS A 24 6.28 18.30 -6.00
C LYS A 24 6.71 18.23 -4.54
N LEU A 25 7.04 17.03 -4.10
CA LEU A 25 7.51 16.74 -2.76
C LEU A 25 8.91 16.12 -2.85
N LYS A 26 9.84 16.67 -2.08
CA LYS A 26 11.16 16.08 -1.88
C LYS A 26 11.22 15.58 -0.45
N MET A 27 11.45 14.30 -0.29
CA MET A 27 11.65 13.67 1.01
C MET A 27 13.08 13.14 1.08
N LYS A 28 13.65 13.18 2.28
CA LYS A 28 14.95 12.59 2.51
C LYS A 28 14.85 11.07 2.30
N ASP A 29 15.83 10.50 1.61
CA ASP A 29 15.96 9.05 1.39
C ASP A 29 14.84 8.38 0.58
N MET A 30 13.97 9.18 -0.08
CA MET A 30 12.94 8.70 -1.01
C MET A 30 13.09 9.36 -2.40
N PRO A 31 12.67 8.67 -3.47
CA PRO A 31 12.60 9.30 -4.78
C PRO A 31 11.68 10.52 -4.78
N ASP A 32 12.00 11.53 -5.62
CA ASP A 32 11.15 12.70 -5.81
C ASP A 32 9.72 12.29 -6.15
N VAL A 33 8.73 12.86 -5.45
CA VAL A 33 7.30 12.61 -5.68
C VAL A 33 6.69 13.80 -6.42
N GLU A 34 6.07 13.54 -7.56
CA GLU A 34 5.31 14.53 -8.33
C GLU A 34 3.85 14.09 -8.45
N ILE A 35 2.95 14.76 -7.74
CA ILE A 35 1.50 14.59 -7.89
C ILE A 35 1.05 15.42 -9.08
N LYS A 36 0.83 14.77 -10.23
CA LYS A 36 0.31 15.46 -11.43
C LYS A 36 -1.12 15.90 -11.25
N LYS A 37 -1.94 15.02 -10.69
CA LYS A 37 -3.33 15.27 -10.35
C LYS A 37 -3.77 14.32 -9.24
N SER A 38 -4.56 14.80 -8.30
CA SER A 38 -5.27 13.96 -7.33
C SER A 38 -6.48 14.69 -6.80
N LEU A 39 -7.59 13.98 -6.69
CA LEU A 39 -8.79 14.44 -6.00
C LEU A 39 -8.93 13.63 -4.71
N PHE A 40 -8.79 14.33 -3.61
CA PHE A 40 -8.82 13.79 -2.26
C PHE A 40 -10.12 14.17 -1.58
N THR A 41 -10.97 13.21 -1.29
CA THR A 41 -12.23 13.41 -0.56
C THR A 41 -12.13 12.76 0.80
N PHE A 42 -12.43 13.51 1.85
CA PHE A 42 -12.46 13.00 3.21
C PHE A 42 -13.81 13.24 3.87
N THR A 43 -14.24 12.28 4.65
CA THR A 43 -15.45 12.30 5.48
C THR A 43 -15.14 11.58 6.80
N PRO A 44 -15.97 11.67 7.84
CA PRO A 44 -15.77 10.84 9.04
C PRO A 44 -15.74 9.34 8.79
N LYS A 45 -16.36 8.88 7.69
CA LYS A 45 -16.52 7.45 7.37
C LYS A 45 -15.44 6.92 6.45
N TYR A 46 -14.97 7.74 5.51
CA TYR A 46 -14.02 7.28 4.50
C TYR A 46 -13.11 8.39 4.01
N LEU A 47 -11.99 7.96 3.50
CA LEU A 47 -11.01 8.71 2.76
C LEU A 47 -10.97 8.15 1.35
N GLN A 48 -11.07 8.99 0.32
CA GLN A 48 -11.04 8.55 -1.08
C GLN A 48 -10.03 9.35 -1.87
N LEU A 49 -9.22 8.65 -2.63
CA LEU A 49 -8.36 9.19 -3.68
C LEU A 49 -8.98 8.83 -5.03
N SER A 50 -9.21 9.83 -5.86
CA SER A 50 -9.75 9.66 -7.21
C SER A 50 -8.88 10.39 -8.21
N GLU A 51 -8.86 9.91 -9.44
CA GLU A 51 -8.11 10.53 -10.54
C GLU A 51 -6.64 10.81 -10.17
N THR A 52 -6.07 9.98 -9.30
CA THR A 52 -4.72 10.20 -8.80
C THR A 52 -3.70 9.73 -9.81
N THR A 53 -2.87 10.66 -10.27
CA THR A 53 -1.70 10.38 -11.11
C THR A 53 -0.48 10.95 -10.43
N VAL A 54 0.47 10.08 -10.09
CA VAL A 54 1.68 10.45 -9.37
C VAL A 54 2.91 9.81 -10.02
N ASN A 55 4.00 10.53 -10.06
CA ASN A 55 5.30 9.96 -10.36
C ASN A 55 6.11 9.89 -9.06
N ILE A 56 6.77 8.76 -8.81
CA ILE A 56 7.69 8.56 -7.70
C ILE A 56 9.03 8.13 -8.32
N GLY A 57 9.96 9.07 -8.45
CA GLY A 57 11.13 8.87 -9.29
C GLY A 57 10.73 8.59 -10.74
N LYS A 58 11.05 7.39 -11.24
CA LYS A 58 10.66 6.92 -12.59
C LYS A 58 9.32 6.18 -12.62
N ASN A 59 8.76 5.86 -11.47
CA ASN A 59 7.52 5.12 -11.37
C ASN A 59 6.33 6.01 -11.71
N ASP A 60 5.55 5.64 -12.71
CA ASP A 60 4.31 6.31 -13.09
C ASP A 60 3.12 5.53 -12.49
N ILE A 61 2.38 6.16 -11.60
CA ILE A 61 1.29 5.51 -10.90
C ILE A 61 0.00 6.26 -11.15
N THR A 62 -1.01 5.53 -11.61
CA THR A 62 -2.40 5.99 -11.59
C THR A 62 -3.16 5.13 -10.61
N ALA A 63 -3.85 5.76 -9.67
CA ALA A 63 -4.52 5.07 -8.59
C ALA A 63 -5.88 5.69 -8.24
N ASP A 64 -6.82 4.81 -7.94
CA ASP A 64 -8.09 5.13 -7.30
C ASP A 64 -8.23 4.25 -6.06
N SER A 65 -8.57 4.86 -4.93
CA SER A 65 -8.67 4.13 -3.67
C SER A 65 -9.76 4.69 -2.78
N ARG A 66 -10.27 3.83 -1.90
CA ARG A 66 -11.16 4.22 -0.82
C ARG A 66 -10.75 3.48 0.45
N PHE A 67 -10.58 4.22 1.51
CA PHE A 67 -10.22 3.71 2.83
C PHE A 67 -11.35 4.00 3.81
N GLU A 68 -11.79 2.99 4.51
CA GLU A 68 -12.80 3.10 5.57
C GLU A 68 -12.15 2.84 6.94
N ASN A 69 -12.74 3.41 7.97
CA ASN A 69 -12.23 3.34 9.34
C ASN A 69 -10.81 3.94 9.51
N TYR A 70 -10.42 4.89 8.66
CA TYR A 70 -9.09 5.47 8.68
C TYR A 70 -8.79 6.25 9.98
N ILE A 71 -9.81 6.91 10.56
CA ILE A 71 -9.67 7.61 11.83
C ILE A 71 -9.38 6.62 12.97
N GLY A 72 -10.17 5.54 13.04
CA GLY A 72 -9.94 4.47 14.01
C GLY A 72 -8.59 3.78 13.85
N TYR A 73 -8.13 3.62 12.61
CA TYR A 73 -6.80 3.09 12.31
C TYR A 73 -5.68 3.98 12.86
N VAL A 74 -5.72 5.28 12.56
CA VAL A 74 -4.67 6.22 12.97
C VAL A 74 -4.65 6.44 14.49
N LEU A 75 -5.83 6.49 15.13
CA LEU A 75 -5.93 6.87 16.54
C LEU A 75 -5.97 5.69 17.50
N LYS A 76 -6.40 4.51 17.04
CA LYS A 76 -6.60 3.32 17.90
C LYS A 76 -5.92 2.05 17.37
N GLY A 77 -5.24 2.11 16.24
CA GLY A 77 -4.71 0.91 15.58
C GLY A 77 -5.77 -0.08 15.10
N SER A 78 -7.03 0.40 14.94
CA SER A 78 -8.13 -0.43 14.44
C SER A 78 -7.87 -0.88 13.00
N THR A 79 -8.59 -1.89 12.52
CA THR A 79 -8.41 -2.38 11.15
C THR A 79 -8.79 -1.32 10.12
N LEU A 80 -7.82 -0.95 9.27
CA LEU A 80 -8.05 -0.16 8.06
C LEU A 80 -8.67 -1.05 7.00
N LYS A 81 -9.82 -0.65 6.47
CA LYS A 81 -10.48 -1.35 5.37
C LYS A 81 -10.39 -0.52 4.11
N GLY A 82 -10.28 -1.18 2.96
CA GLY A 82 -10.26 -0.42 1.73
C GLY A 82 -10.03 -1.21 0.48
N ASN A 83 -10.01 -0.46 -0.62
CA ASN A 83 -9.65 -0.96 -1.92
C ASN A 83 -8.71 0.00 -2.62
N LEU A 84 -7.90 -0.55 -3.52
CA LEU A 84 -6.97 0.18 -4.37
C LEU A 84 -7.02 -0.41 -5.79
N ASN A 85 -7.25 0.44 -6.77
CA ASN A 85 -6.98 0.11 -8.16
C ASN A 85 -5.71 0.83 -8.56
N ILE A 86 -4.70 0.10 -8.99
CA ILE A 86 -3.41 0.66 -9.40
C ILE A 86 -3.08 0.29 -10.83
N ARG A 87 -2.63 1.27 -11.61
CA ARG A 87 -2.11 1.10 -12.97
C ARG A 87 -0.77 1.80 -13.07
N SER A 88 0.16 1.19 -13.79
CA SER A 88 1.46 1.78 -14.05
C SER A 88 2.02 1.23 -15.36
N ASN A 89 2.74 2.06 -16.11
CA ASN A 89 3.51 1.57 -17.26
C ASN A 89 4.88 1.07 -16.82
N TYR A 90 5.46 1.66 -15.78
CA TYR A 90 6.75 1.29 -15.22
C TYR A 90 6.72 1.38 -13.70
N PHE A 91 6.98 0.25 -13.03
CA PHE A 91 6.95 0.14 -11.59
C PHE A 91 8.18 -0.63 -11.08
N ASN A 92 9.11 0.08 -10.46
CA ASN A 92 10.30 -0.51 -9.86
C ASN A 92 10.08 -0.74 -8.37
N LEU A 93 9.79 -1.97 -7.98
CA LEU A 93 9.58 -2.35 -6.57
C LEU A 93 10.80 -2.07 -5.69
N ASN A 94 12.01 -2.11 -6.27
CA ASN A 94 13.24 -1.88 -5.49
C ASN A 94 13.27 -0.48 -4.88
N ASP A 95 12.70 0.53 -5.57
CA ASP A 95 12.65 1.92 -5.08
C ASP A 95 11.82 2.07 -3.78
N PHE A 96 10.93 1.11 -3.49
CA PHE A 96 10.05 1.14 -2.32
C PHE A 96 10.55 0.23 -1.19
N ILE A 97 11.23 -0.86 -1.50
CA ILE A 97 11.74 -1.81 -0.51
C ILE A 97 12.89 -1.19 0.28
N THR A 98 13.79 -0.48 -0.41
CA THR A 98 14.92 0.20 0.23
C THR A 98 14.46 1.34 1.14
N ALA A 99 13.46 2.12 0.72
CA ALA A 99 12.89 3.19 1.52
C ALA A 99 12.23 2.68 2.84
N SER A 100 11.59 1.52 2.80
CA SER A 100 10.97 0.92 3.98
C SER A 100 11.98 0.40 5.01
N ALA A 101 13.19 0.06 4.59
CA ALA A 101 14.25 -0.41 5.49
C ALA A 101 14.87 0.74 6.30
N ASP A 102 14.92 1.95 5.74
CA ASP A 102 15.51 3.12 6.40
C ASP A 102 14.53 3.83 7.35
N GLU A 103 13.20 3.76 7.11
CA GLU A 103 12.20 4.35 8.02
C GLU A 103 12.05 3.59 9.36
N ALA A 104 12.48 2.32 9.43
CA ALA A 104 12.46 1.54 10.67
C ALA A 104 13.45 2.06 11.74
N SER A 105 14.33 3.00 11.39
CA SER A 105 15.36 3.52 12.29
C SER A 105 15.09 4.92 12.86
N THR A 106 14.03 5.63 12.50
CA THR A 106 13.84 7.04 12.91
C THR A 106 12.45 7.44 13.41
N SER A 107 11.55 6.51 13.70
CA SER A 107 10.25 6.81 14.30
C SER A 107 10.16 6.32 15.73
N GLU A 108 10.72 7.11 16.67
CA GLU A 108 10.26 7.12 18.05
C GLU A 108 8.93 7.87 18.13
N ALA A 109 7.84 7.18 18.21
CA ALA A 109 6.63 7.41 18.98
C ALA A 109 5.38 6.83 18.30
N ALA A 110 4.82 5.90 19.00
CA ALA A 110 3.46 5.36 18.93
C ALA A 110 3.28 4.01 18.23
N SER A 111 3.13 3.05 19.13
CA SER A 111 2.58 1.69 19.04
C SER A 111 3.57 0.57 18.72
N THR A 112 4.01 -0.02 19.80
CA THR A 112 4.54 -1.37 19.97
C THR A 112 3.71 -2.39 19.18
N ASP A 113 4.26 -2.86 18.06
CA ASP A 113 4.20 -4.23 17.52
C ASP A 113 4.56 -4.31 16.02
N SER A 114 5.60 -3.58 15.61
CA SER A 114 6.20 -3.81 14.29
C SER A 114 7.70 -4.03 14.47
N VAL A 115 8.06 -5.23 14.92
CA VAL A 115 9.46 -5.65 14.92
C VAL A 115 9.87 -5.87 13.47
N ALA A 116 10.56 -4.90 12.90
CA ALA A 116 11.25 -5.02 11.63
C ALA A 116 12.28 -6.16 11.73
N THR A 117 11.98 -7.30 11.15
CA THR A 117 12.93 -8.39 10.99
C THR A 117 13.58 -8.28 9.60
N ALA A 118 14.27 -7.17 9.38
CA ALA A 118 15.07 -6.97 8.16
C ALA A 118 16.26 -7.96 8.02
N ALA A 119 16.50 -8.80 9.04
CA ALA A 119 17.63 -9.72 9.05
C ALA A 119 17.34 -11.11 8.42
N THR A 120 16.11 -11.43 8.05
CA THR A 120 15.73 -12.77 7.55
C THR A 120 15.05 -12.78 6.19
N GLY A 121 14.92 -11.64 5.51
CA GLY A 121 14.22 -11.57 4.21
C GLY A 121 12.70 -11.81 4.28
N ILE A 122 12.11 -11.86 5.48
CA ILE A 122 10.68 -12.03 5.70
C ILE A 122 10.02 -10.65 5.66
N VAL A 123 9.09 -10.45 4.76
CA VAL A 123 8.24 -9.24 4.72
C VAL A 123 6.99 -9.50 5.56
N GLU A 124 6.88 -8.83 6.69
CA GLU A 124 5.71 -8.98 7.56
C GLU A 124 4.47 -8.33 6.95
N VAL A 125 3.37 -9.08 6.89
CA VAL A 125 2.07 -8.58 6.42
C VAL A 125 1.30 -8.02 7.61
N PRO A 126 0.88 -6.73 7.58
CA PRO A 126 0.11 -6.13 8.65
C PRO A 126 -1.20 -6.88 8.94
N ARG A 127 -1.53 -7.03 10.23
CA ARG A 127 -2.76 -7.71 10.64
C ARG A 127 -3.97 -6.80 10.72
N ASN A 128 -3.73 -5.52 10.93
CA ASN A 128 -4.77 -4.50 11.06
C ASN A 128 -5.12 -3.83 9.72
N ILE A 129 -5.02 -4.60 8.63
CA ILE A 129 -5.41 -4.20 7.29
C ILE A 129 -6.36 -5.25 6.72
N ASP A 130 -7.48 -4.81 6.16
CA ASP A 130 -8.42 -5.59 5.34
C ASP A 130 -8.57 -4.87 4.00
N PHE A 131 -7.76 -5.25 3.05
CA PHE A 131 -7.51 -4.46 1.86
C PHE A 131 -7.56 -5.30 0.59
N GLN A 132 -8.26 -4.81 -0.43
CA GLN A 132 -8.30 -5.42 -1.74
C GLN A 132 -7.60 -4.51 -2.76
N MET A 133 -6.67 -5.06 -3.51
CA MET A 133 -5.97 -4.36 -4.57
C MET A 133 -6.16 -5.06 -5.91
N ASP A 134 -6.56 -4.30 -6.91
CA ASP A 134 -6.55 -4.70 -8.31
C ASP A 134 -5.37 -3.99 -9.00
N ALA A 135 -4.43 -4.77 -9.53
CA ALA A 135 -3.22 -4.26 -10.16
C ALA A 135 -3.21 -4.51 -11.68
N ASN A 136 -2.80 -3.48 -12.43
CA ASN A 136 -2.51 -3.58 -13.85
C ASN A 136 -1.19 -2.84 -14.13
N LEU A 137 -0.09 -3.57 -14.21
CA LEU A 137 1.25 -3.03 -14.29
C LEU A 137 1.92 -3.55 -15.56
N LYS A 138 2.27 -2.65 -16.49
CA LYS A 138 2.86 -3.08 -17.77
C LYS A 138 4.27 -3.62 -17.62
N GLN A 139 5.09 -2.97 -16.81
CA GLN A 139 6.44 -3.42 -16.49
C GLN A 139 6.69 -3.27 -15.01
N VAL A 140 7.11 -4.35 -14.36
CA VAL A 140 7.51 -4.38 -12.96
C VAL A 140 8.95 -4.86 -12.86
N LEU A 141 9.78 -4.13 -12.15
CA LEU A 141 11.13 -4.56 -11.79
C LEU A 141 11.16 -4.96 -10.32
N PHE A 142 11.70 -6.13 -10.05
CA PHE A 142 11.94 -6.62 -8.71
C PHE A 142 13.28 -7.37 -8.66
N ASP A 143 14.20 -6.92 -7.83
CA ASP A 143 15.60 -7.32 -7.84
C ASP A 143 16.18 -7.15 -9.26
N LYS A 144 16.66 -8.19 -9.89
CA LYS A 144 17.19 -8.19 -11.27
C LYS A 144 16.21 -8.74 -12.29
N MET A 145 14.98 -9.05 -11.86
CA MET A 145 13.94 -9.63 -12.71
C MET A 145 13.02 -8.54 -13.27
N SER A 146 12.57 -8.76 -14.50
CA SER A 146 11.55 -7.94 -15.15
C SER A 146 10.31 -8.79 -15.41
N PHE A 147 9.17 -8.30 -14.96
CA PHE A 147 7.86 -8.87 -15.20
C PHE A 147 7.06 -7.91 -16.08
N ASN A 148 6.44 -8.43 -17.12
CA ASN A 148 5.65 -7.63 -18.04
C ASN A 148 4.18 -8.04 -17.97
N ASN A 149 3.29 -7.07 -18.21
CA ASN A 149 1.84 -7.26 -18.23
C ASN A 149 1.32 -7.96 -16.97
N MET A 150 1.80 -7.52 -15.81
CA MET A 150 1.33 -8.04 -14.52
C MET A 150 -0.08 -7.55 -14.25
N ASN A 151 -1.01 -8.49 -14.10
CA ASN A 151 -2.41 -8.24 -13.76
C ASN A 151 -2.85 -9.22 -12.69
N GLY A 152 -3.65 -8.76 -11.76
CA GLY A 152 -4.20 -9.65 -10.74
C GLY A 152 -4.84 -8.91 -9.60
N LYS A 153 -5.43 -9.71 -8.71
CA LYS A 153 -6.05 -9.23 -7.47
C LYS A 153 -5.26 -9.73 -6.28
N LEU A 154 -4.96 -8.82 -5.38
CA LEU A 154 -4.38 -9.12 -4.08
C LEU A 154 -5.40 -8.79 -2.98
N VAL A 155 -5.54 -9.68 -2.01
CA VAL A 155 -6.33 -9.43 -0.81
C VAL A 155 -5.42 -9.55 0.39
N VAL A 156 -5.24 -8.45 1.11
CA VAL A 156 -4.41 -8.39 2.32
C VAL A 156 -5.34 -8.39 3.52
N LYS A 157 -5.22 -9.39 4.37
CA LYS A 157 -6.06 -9.52 5.57
C LYS A 157 -5.41 -10.41 6.61
N ASP A 158 -5.52 -10.03 7.88
CA ASP A 158 -5.12 -10.85 9.03
C ASP A 158 -3.68 -11.40 8.93
N GLY A 159 -2.73 -10.59 8.45
CA GLY A 159 -1.34 -11.02 8.27
C GLY A 159 -1.11 -11.94 7.06
N LYS A 160 -2.00 -11.93 6.09
CA LYS A 160 -1.97 -12.78 4.90
C LYS A 160 -2.21 -11.95 3.63
N VAL A 161 -1.51 -12.29 2.56
CA VAL A 161 -1.76 -11.80 1.20
C VAL A 161 -2.24 -12.97 0.36
N ASP A 162 -3.49 -12.95 -0.07
CA ASP A 162 -4.02 -13.87 -1.07
C ASP A 162 -3.83 -13.28 -2.47
N MET A 163 -3.22 -14.05 -3.35
CA MET A 163 -3.00 -13.71 -4.76
C MET A 163 -4.00 -14.46 -5.62
N LYS A 164 -4.79 -13.74 -6.39
CA LYS A 164 -5.84 -14.33 -7.25
C LYS A 164 -5.62 -13.94 -8.69
N ASN A 165 -5.48 -14.98 -9.54
CA ASN A 165 -5.27 -14.83 -10.98
C ASN A 165 -4.14 -13.83 -11.32
N LEU A 166 -3.05 -13.88 -10.55
CA LEU A 166 -1.88 -13.05 -10.81
C LEU A 166 -1.19 -13.58 -12.05
N SER A 167 -1.36 -12.87 -13.16
CA SER A 167 -0.74 -13.19 -14.44
C SER A 167 0.39 -12.23 -14.76
N MET A 168 1.46 -12.71 -15.33
CA MET A 168 2.60 -11.94 -15.77
C MET A 168 3.41 -12.64 -16.83
N ASN A 169 4.12 -11.87 -17.64
CA ASN A 169 5.10 -12.42 -18.60
C ASN A 169 6.50 -12.22 -18.04
N THR A 170 7.27 -13.29 -17.98
CA THR A 170 8.67 -13.25 -17.56
C THR A 170 9.47 -14.38 -18.23
N MET A 171 10.75 -14.16 -18.46
CA MET A 171 11.66 -15.15 -19.07
C MET A 171 11.15 -15.76 -20.39
N GLY A 172 10.41 -14.96 -21.20
CA GLY A 172 9.85 -15.41 -22.48
C GLY A 172 8.59 -16.25 -22.39
N GLY A 173 8.04 -16.49 -21.18
CA GLY A 173 6.80 -17.23 -20.94
C GLY A 173 5.73 -16.41 -20.25
N ASN A 174 4.52 -16.98 -20.17
CA ASN A 174 3.42 -16.48 -19.36
C ASN A 174 3.30 -17.32 -18.09
N VAL A 175 3.17 -16.64 -16.95
CA VAL A 175 2.93 -17.26 -15.64
C VAL A 175 1.58 -16.79 -15.13
N VAL A 176 0.75 -17.73 -14.71
CA VAL A 176 -0.49 -17.44 -13.97
C VAL A 176 -0.39 -18.12 -12.61
N MET A 177 -0.56 -17.36 -11.56
CA MET A 177 -0.38 -17.83 -10.20
C MET A 177 -1.61 -17.51 -9.35
N ASN A 178 -2.03 -18.52 -8.60
CA ASN A 178 -2.94 -18.37 -7.47
C ASN A 178 -2.20 -18.85 -6.21
N GLY A 179 -2.39 -18.18 -5.12
CA GLY A 179 -1.69 -18.60 -3.92
C GLY A 179 -1.84 -17.63 -2.77
N TYR A 180 -1.05 -17.84 -1.74
CA TYR A 180 -0.98 -16.90 -0.63
C TYR A 180 0.41 -16.86 -0.02
N TYR A 181 0.68 -15.74 0.62
CA TYR A 181 1.79 -15.56 1.56
C TYR A 181 1.23 -15.11 2.90
N SER A 182 1.63 -15.76 3.98
CA SER A 182 1.13 -15.50 5.32
C SER A 182 2.25 -15.35 6.32
N THR A 183 2.20 -14.28 7.07
CA THR A 183 3.00 -14.03 8.26
C THR A 183 2.11 -13.93 9.51
N ALA A 184 0.93 -14.53 9.50
CA ALA A 184 0.08 -14.65 10.68
C ALA A 184 0.83 -15.30 11.87
N ASN A 185 1.82 -16.12 11.58
CA ASN A 185 2.87 -16.51 12.50
C ASN A 185 4.22 -16.07 11.93
N VAL A 186 4.76 -14.95 12.42
CA VAL A 186 6.03 -14.37 11.93
C VAL A 186 7.20 -15.34 12.05
N LYS A 187 7.19 -16.20 13.08
CA LYS A 187 8.23 -17.21 13.28
C LYS A 187 8.13 -18.39 12.31
N LYS A 188 6.99 -18.55 11.63
CA LYS A 188 6.74 -19.61 10.67
C LYS A 188 5.93 -19.05 9.49
N PRO A 189 6.54 -18.24 8.62
CA PRO A 189 5.85 -17.74 7.44
C PRO A 189 5.48 -18.90 6.51
N GLU A 190 4.33 -18.78 5.88
CA GLU A 190 3.79 -19.80 4.98
C GLU A 190 3.59 -19.20 3.59
N MET A 191 3.99 -19.94 2.57
CA MET A 191 3.71 -19.59 1.17
C MET A 191 3.15 -20.81 0.46
N LYS A 192 2.09 -20.59 -0.31
CA LYS A 192 1.52 -21.61 -1.19
C LYS A 192 1.26 -20.96 -2.55
N ALA A 193 1.71 -21.61 -3.61
CA ALA A 193 1.42 -21.24 -4.98
C ALA A 193 0.94 -22.47 -5.76
N GLY A 194 0.02 -22.25 -6.69
CA GLY A 194 -0.55 -23.28 -7.55
C GLY A 194 -1.08 -22.70 -8.85
#